data_9ab119cea1c270ab6a1334294d6cf36f
#
_entry.id   9ab119cea1c270ab6a1334294d6cf36f
#
_cell.length_a   1.000
_cell.length_b   1.000
_cell.length_c   1.000
_cell.angle_alpha   90.00
_cell.angle_beta   90.00
_cell.angle_gamma   90.00
#
_symmetry.space_group_name_H-M   'P 1'
#
loop_
_entity.id
_entity.type
_entity.pdbx_description
1 polymer ?
#
loop_
_entity_poly.entity_id
_entity_poly.type
_entity_poly.pdbx_seq_one_letter_code
_entity_poly.pdbx_strand_id
1 'polypeptide(L)'
;MQQRLSIITLGVKDVKSATDFYENKFGWSKLPSSNEHITFMQLNGILFALFETAELAKDATIESNGSGFKGFTLAYNTRNEQEVDDIIAELAKKGVQIVKQPSKVFWGGYSSYVADLDGHLWEIAYNPYLEIDEMGNVV
;
A
#
# COMPACT_ATOMS: atom_id res chain seq x y z
N MET A 1 -6.07 -25.15 5.20
CA MET A 1 -5.96 -23.97 4.34
C MET A 1 -4.49 -23.81 3.96
N GLN A 2 -4.15 -23.60 2.68
CA GLN A 2 -2.76 -23.39 2.27
C GLN A 2 -2.26 -22.01 2.77
N GLN A 3 -0.97 -21.92 3.07
CA GLN A 3 -0.33 -20.67 3.55
C GLN A 3 -0.10 -19.72 2.35
N ARG A 4 -1.16 -19.03 1.95
CA ARG A 4 -1.11 -18.06 0.84
C ARG A 4 -2.19 -16.99 0.98
N LEU A 5 -1.92 -15.83 0.40
CA LEU A 5 -2.87 -14.73 0.25
C LEU A 5 -3.15 -14.53 -1.24
N SER A 6 -4.39 -14.25 -1.62
CA SER A 6 -4.77 -14.01 -3.02
C SER A 6 -5.09 -12.56 -3.31
N ILE A 7 -5.78 -11.87 -2.40
CA ILE A 7 -6.21 -10.49 -2.56
C ILE A 7 -6.08 -9.75 -1.24
N ILE A 8 -5.59 -8.51 -1.31
CA ILE A 8 -5.71 -7.52 -0.23
C ILE A 8 -6.74 -6.49 -0.69
N THR A 9 -7.83 -6.33 0.03
CA THR A 9 -8.85 -5.32 -0.25
C THR A 9 -8.80 -4.22 0.80
N LEU A 10 -8.62 -2.98 0.37
CA LEU A 10 -8.70 -1.81 1.21
C LEU A 10 -10.08 -1.15 1.10
N GLY A 11 -10.70 -0.87 2.24
CA GLY A 11 -11.87 -0.02 2.31
C GLY A 11 -11.49 1.44 2.10
N VAL A 12 -12.09 2.08 1.11
CA VAL A 12 -11.84 3.48 0.74
C VAL A 12 -13.13 4.28 0.78
N LYS A 13 -13.04 5.59 0.95
CA LYS A 13 -14.20 6.47 0.96
C LYS A 13 -14.81 6.64 -0.43
N ASP A 14 -13.96 6.78 -1.44
CA ASP A 14 -14.34 6.96 -2.85
C ASP A 14 -13.39 6.18 -3.75
N VAL A 15 -13.92 5.17 -4.46
CA VAL A 15 -13.13 4.24 -5.27
C VAL A 15 -12.40 4.96 -6.40
N LYS A 16 -13.06 5.96 -7.04
CA LYS A 16 -12.43 6.71 -8.13
C LYS A 16 -11.23 7.52 -7.63
N SER A 17 -11.40 8.29 -6.56
CA SER A 17 -10.33 9.13 -6.00
C SER A 17 -9.16 8.27 -5.49
N ALA A 18 -9.44 7.14 -4.85
CA ALA A 18 -8.43 6.20 -4.41
C ALA A 18 -7.68 5.59 -5.61
N THR A 19 -8.41 5.20 -6.66
CA THR A 19 -7.79 4.67 -7.89
C THR A 19 -6.88 5.71 -8.53
N ASP A 20 -7.36 6.95 -8.69
CA ASP A 20 -6.58 8.06 -9.24
C ASP A 20 -5.29 8.31 -8.40
N PHE A 21 -5.36 8.15 -7.08
CA PHE A 21 -4.19 8.25 -6.22
C PHE A 21 -3.13 7.19 -6.57
N TYR A 22 -3.49 5.91 -6.59
CA TYR A 22 -2.54 4.83 -6.88
C TYR A 22 -2.01 4.90 -8.33
N GLU A 23 -2.86 5.27 -9.30
CA GLU A 23 -2.42 5.47 -10.69
C GLU A 23 -1.46 6.65 -10.83
N ASN A 24 -1.79 7.81 -10.27
CA ASN A 24 -1.03 9.05 -10.49
C ASN A 24 0.16 9.23 -9.54
N LYS A 25 0.09 8.70 -8.31
CA LYS A 25 1.15 8.87 -7.30
C LYS A 25 2.11 7.70 -7.28
N PHE A 26 1.59 6.48 -7.28
CA PHE A 26 2.42 5.26 -7.26
C PHE A 26 2.76 4.76 -8.68
N GLY A 27 2.07 5.24 -9.72
CA GLY A 27 2.31 4.80 -11.09
C GLY A 27 1.77 3.40 -11.40
N TRP A 28 0.81 2.93 -10.61
CA TRP A 28 0.20 1.61 -10.81
C TRP A 28 -0.88 1.68 -11.88
N SER A 29 -1.30 0.53 -12.39
CA SER A 29 -2.35 0.43 -13.41
C SER A 29 -3.48 -0.48 -12.92
N LYS A 30 -4.71 0.00 -13.09
CA LYS A 30 -5.88 -0.84 -12.81
C LYS A 30 -6.06 -1.91 -13.90
N LEU A 31 -6.60 -3.06 -13.49
CA LEU A 31 -6.96 -4.14 -14.40
C LEU A 31 -8.27 -3.83 -15.16
N PRO A 32 -8.45 -4.39 -16.35
CA PRO A 32 -9.70 -4.26 -17.13
C PRO A 32 -10.95 -4.81 -16.41
N SER A 33 -10.77 -5.70 -15.43
CA SER A 33 -11.85 -6.23 -14.57
C SER A 33 -12.39 -5.23 -13.56
N SER A 34 -11.76 -4.06 -13.41
CA SER A 34 -12.21 -2.98 -12.54
C SER A 34 -13.50 -2.32 -13.10
N ASN A 35 -14.31 -1.78 -12.18
CA ASN A 35 -15.51 -1.02 -12.52
C ASN A 35 -15.70 0.17 -11.56
N GLU A 36 -16.85 0.83 -11.58
CA GLU A 36 -17.13 2.00 -10.74
C GLU A 36 -17.22 1.68 -9.23
N HIS A 37 -17.43 0.41 -8.86
CA HIS A 37 -17.62 -0.04 -7.47
C HIS A 37 -16.34 -0.63 -6.87
N ILE A 38 -15.49 -1.24 -7.70
CA ILE A 38 -14.26 -1.89 -7.24
C ILE A 38 -13.15 -1.73 -8.28
N THR A 39 -11.96 -1.42 -7.80
CA THR A 39 -10.73 -1.40 -8.60
C THR A 39 -9.83 -2.57 -8.20
N PHE A 40 -9.28 -3.24 -9.20
CA PHE A 40 -8.25 -4.26 -9.03
C PHE A 40 -6.95 -3.82 -9.69
N MET A 41 -5.83 -4.06 -9.02
CA MET A 41 -4.48 -3.86 -9.54
C MET A 41 -3.67 -5.14 -9.32
N GLN A 42 -2.86 -5.54 -10.30
CA GLN A 42 -2.01 -6.73 -10.20
C GLN A 42 -0.73 -6.38 -9.46
N LEU A 43 -0.46 -7.06 -8.35
CA LEU A 43 0.83 -7.06 -7.67
C LEU A 43 1.54 -8.40 -7.87
N ASN A 44 2.73 -8.56 -7.30
CA ASN A 44 3.50 -9.80 -7.41
C ASN A 44 2.78 -10.96 -6.70
N GLY A 45 2.14 -11.81 -7.48
CA GLY A 45 1.47 -13.02 -6.97
C GLY A 45 0.13 -12.81 -6.27
N ILE A 46 -0.31 -11.57 -6.04
CA ILE A 46 -1.59 -11.23 -5.42
C ILE A 46 -2.29 -10.09 -6.15
N LEU A 47 -3.58 -9.91 -5.89
CA LEU A 47 -4.31 -8.71 -6.29
C LEU A 47 -4.39 -7.70 -5.14
N PHE A 48 -4.37 -6.44 -5.50
CA PHE A 48 -4.71 -5.33 -4.63
C PHE A 48 -6.06 -4.77 -5.09
N ALA A 49 -6.99 -4.60 -4.18
CA ALA A 49 -8.33 -4.11 -4.49
C ALA A 49 -8.70 -2.90 -3.64
N LEU A 50 -9.44 -1.98 -4.26
CA LEU A 50 -10.03 -0.81 -3.61
C LEU A 50 -11.55 -0.95 -3.69
N PHE A 51 -12.23 -0.92 -2.56
CA PHE A 51 -13.67 -1.09 -2.46
C PHE A 51 -14.25 -0.07 -1.45
N GLU A 52 -15.43 0.43 -1.69
CA GLU A 52 -16.04 1.42 -0.79
C GLU A 52 -16.21 0.83 0.62
N THR A 53 -15.76 1.56 1.65
CA THR A 53 -15.63 1.04 3.02
C THR A 53 -16.95 0.52 3.60
N ALA A 54 -18.07 1.23 3.36
CA ALA A 54 -19.37 0.81 3.87
C ALA A 54 -19.87 -0.46 3.17
N GLU A 55 -19.64 -0.58 1.86
CA GLU A 55 -20.00 -1.78 1.10
C GLU A 55 -19.09 -2.98 1.45
N LEU A 56 -17.79 -2.75 1.70
CA LEU A 56 -16.87 -3.79 2.17
C LEU A 56 -17.28 -4.31 3.55
N ALA A 57 -17.64 -3.42 4.47
CA ALA A 57 -18.12 -3.79 5.81
C ALA A 57 -19.45 -4.57 5.74
N LYS A 58 -20.37 -4.13 4.89
CA LYS A 58 -21.64 -4.81 4.64
C LYS A 58 -21.46 -6.21 4.04
N ASP A 59 -20.55 -6.35 3.07
CA ASP A 59 -20.19 -7.64 2.49
C ASP A 59 -19.61 -8.59 3.56
N ALA A 60 -18.79 -8.06 4.46
CA ALA A 60 -18.26 -8.80 5.61
C ALA A 60 -19.25 -9.01 6.77
N THR A 61 -20.47 -8.45 6.67
CA THR A 61 -21.53 -8.48 7.71
C THR A 61 -21.12 -7.87 9.06
N ILE A 62 -20.30 -6.80 9.01
CA ILE A 62 -19.86 -6.05 10.19
C ILE A 62 -20.18 -4.55 10.04
N GLU A 63 -20.19 -3.81 11.15
CA GLU A 63 -20.37 -2.36 11.10
C GLU A 63 -19.10 -1.64 10.68
N SER A 64 -19.24 -0.64 9.79
CA SER A 64 -18.16 0.26 9.40
C SER A 64 -18.04 1.43 10.38
N ASN A 65 -17.52 1.18 11.57
CA ASN A 65 -17.29 2.20 12.57
C ASN A 65 -15.81 2.22 13.01
N GLY A 66 -15.39 3.36 13.53
CA GLY A 66 -14.06 3.56 14.08
C GLY A 66 -13.17 4.48 13.24
N SER A 67 -12.17 5.03 13.92
CA SER A 67 -11.15 5.94 13.40
C SER A 67 -9.77 5.55 13.91
N GLY A 68 -8.72 6.17 13.37
CA GLY A 68 -7.34 5.93 13.80
C GLY A 68 -6.68 4.73 13.13
N PHE A 69 -5.67 4.17 13.77
CA PHE A 69 -4.88 3.07 13.25
C PHE A 69 -5.71 1.79 13.12
N LYS A 70 -5.69 1.18 11.93
CA LYS A 70 -6.52 0.01 11.58
C LYS A 70 -5.87 -1.34 11.94
N GLY A 71 -4.70 -1.33 12.60
CA GLY A 71 -4.02 -2.54 13.06
C GLY A 71 -3.18 -3.25 12.00
N PHE A 72 -2.94 -2.62 10.83
CA PHE A 72 -2.04 -3.15 9.80
C PHE A 72 -1.33 -2.03 9.04
N THR A 73 -0.22 -2.37 8.42
CA THR A 73 0.47 -1.56 7.42
C THR A 73 0.81 -2.43 6.22
N LEU A 74 0.96 -1.80 5.06
CA LEU A 74 1.51 -2.43 3.87
C LEU A 74 2.98 -2.01 3.75
N ALA A 75 3.86 -2.89 3.28
CA ALA A 75 5.26 -2.56 3.12
C ALA A 75 5.73 -2.73 1.67
N TYR A 76 6.45 -1.73 1.19
CA TYR A 76 7.23 -1.78 -0.02
C TYR A 76 8.72 -1.80 0.36
N ASN A 77 9.39 -2.93 0.14
CA ASN A 77 10.79 -3.07 0.47
C ASN A 77 11.66 -2.76 -0.75
N THR A 78 12.74 -2.02 -0.50
CA THR A 78 13.75 -1.61 -1.48
C THR A 78 15.02 -2.44 -1.33
N ARG A 79 15.93 -2.35 -2.31
CA ARG A 79 17.21 -3.07 -2.31
C ARG A 79 18.32 -2.35 -1.56
N ASN A 80 18.14 -1.07 -1.27
CA ASN A 80 19.10 -0.24 -0.53
C ASN A 80 18.40 1.00 0.05
N GLU A 81 19.10 1.71 0.93
CA GLU A 81 18.59 2.92 1.59
C GLU A 81 18.38 4.09 0.62
N GLN A 82 19.21 4.22 -0.41
CA GLN A 82 19.09 5.30 -1.39
C GLN A 82 17.75 5.21 -2.14
N GLU A 83 17.29 4.01 -2.49
CA GLU A 83 15.98 3.83 -3.10
C GLU A 83 14.83 4.29 -2.19
N VAL A 84 14.95 4.13 -0.86
CA VAL A 84 13.96 4.69 0.09
C VAL A 84 13.91 6.20 -0.03
N ASP A 85 15.07 6.87 0.03
CA ASP A 85 15.15 8.32 -0.05
C ASP A 85 14.61 8.85 -1.39
N ASP A 86 14.96 8.21 -2.50
CA ASP A 86 14.54 8.60 -3.84
C ASP A 86 13.01 8.48 -3.99
N ILE A 87 12.43 7.36 -3.54
CA ILE A 87 10.97 7.14 -3.56
C ILE A 87 10.25 8.18 -2.69
N ILE A 88 10.71 8.41 -1.47
CA ILE A 88 10.07 9.38 -0.57
C ILE A 88 10.17 10.80 -1.14
N ALA A 89 11.31 11.19 -1.71
CA ALA A 89 11.45 12.49 -2.36
C ALA A 89 10.50 12.66 -3.55
N GLU A 90 10.32 11.62 -4.38
CA GLU A 90 9.38 11.62 -5.49
C GLU A 90 7.92 11.71 -5.02
N LEU A 91 7.53 10.89 -4.04
CA LEU A 91 6.17 10.91 -3.49
C LEU A 91 5.85 12.25 -2.83
N ALA A 92 6.80 12.86 -2.11
CA ALA A 92 6.64 14.20 -1.53
C ALA A 92 6.41 15.27 -2.61
N LYS A 93 7.16 15.24 -3.72
CA LYS A 93 6.95 16.15 -4.87
C LYS A 93 5.56 15.98 -5.49
N LYS A 94 5.00 14.77 -5.47
CA LYS A 94 3.66 14.46 -5.94
C LYS A 94 2.56 14.79 -4.91
N GLY A 95 2.92 15.33 -3.74
CA GLY A 95 2.00 15.74 -2.69
C GLY A 95 1.43 14.59 -1.85
N VAL A 96 2.11 13.44 -1.82
CA VAL A 96 1.76 12.33 -0.92
C VAL A 96 2.13 12.72 0.51
N GLN A 97 1.26 12.39 1.47
CA GLN A 97 1.52 12.64 2.89
C GLN A 97 2.66 11.75 3.39
N ILE A 98 3.76 12.39 3.81
CA ILE A 98 4.85 11.69 4.49
C ILE A 98 4.53 11.68 5.99
N VAL A 99 4.24 10.51 6.53
CA VAL A 99 3.89 10.30 7.94
C VAL A 99 5.13 10.20 8.81
N LYS A 100 6.19 9.55 8.28
CA LYS A 100 7.49 9.41 8.93
C LYS A 100 8.59 9.53 7.89
N GLN A 101 9.52 10.46 8.10
CA GLN A 101 10.69 10.61 7.25
C GLN A 101 11.62 9.39 7.34
N PRO A 102 12.37 9.08 6.27
CA PRO A 102 13.35 7.99 6.28
C PRO A 102 14.34 8.14 7.44
N SER A 103 14.55 7.07 8.18
CA SER A 103 15.51 7.04 9.29
C SER A 103 15.97 5.61 9.59
N LYS A 104 17.18 5.51 10.15
CA LYS A 104 17.69 4.24 10.70
C LYS A 104 16.76 3.75 11.82
N VAL A 105 16.53 2.45 11.87
CA VAL A 105 15.76 1.81 12.92
C VAL A 105 16.61 0.82 13.71
N PHE A 106 16.21 0.54 14.96
CA PHE A 106 17.03 -0.19 15.92
C PHE A 106 17.43 -1.62 15.47
N TRP A 107 16.64 -2.25 14.62
CA TRP A 107 16.92 -3.60 14.08
C TRP A 107 17.85 -3.58 12.85
N GLY A 108 18.40 -2.43 12.48
CA GLY A 108 19.41 -2.28 11.41
C GLY A 108 18.86 -1.88 10.05
N GLY A 109 17.55 -1.72 9.90
CA GLY A 109 16.92 -1.26 8.66
C GLY A 109 16.87 0.26 8.52
N TYR A 110 16.28 0.71 7.41
CA TYR A 110 16.02 2.10 7.10
C TYR A 110 14.56 2.23 6.66
N SER A 111 13.75 2.98 7.40
CA SER A 111 12.29 2.94 7.25
C SER A 111 11.66 4.32 7.27
N SER A 112 10.61 4.45 6.49
CA SER A 112 9.74 5.62 6.38
C SER A 112 8.27 5.16 6.30
N TYR A 113 7.32 6.09 6.44
CA TYR A 113 5.90 5.84 6.22
C TYR A 113 5.25 6.93 5.40
N VAL A 114 4.39 6.56 4.48
CA VAL A 114 3.48 7.46 3.75
C VAL A 114 2.03 7.00 3.95
N ALA A 115 1.08 7.90 3.73
CA ALA A 115 -0.34 7.57 3.78
C ALA A 115 -1.00 7.81 2.43
N ASP A 116 -1.96 6.95 2.07
CA ASP A 116 -2.87 7.21 0.97
C ASP A 116 -3.98 8.21 1.38
N LEU A 117 -4.93 8.50 0.48
CA LEU A 117 -6.02 9.46 0.75
C LEU A 117 -6.95 9.03 1.89
N ASP A 118 -7.03 7.75 2.19
CA ASP A 118 -7.89 7.17 3.23
C ASP A 118 -7.13 6.87 4.54
N GLY A 119 -5.83 7.26 4.59
CA GLY A 119 -4.97 7.07 5.75
C GLY A 119 -4.39 5.66 5.89
N HIS A 120 -4.47 4.83 4.84
CA HIS A 120 -3.77 3.55 4.86
C HIS A 120 -2.26 3.79 4.80
N LEU A 121 -1.53 3.14 5.69
CA LEU A 121 -0.10 3.34 5.86
C LEU A 121 0.70 2.39 4.99
N TRP A 122 1.63 2.97 4.24
CA TRP A 122 2.64 2.26 3.46
C TRP A 122 4.02 2.52 4.06
N GLU A 123 4.68 1.46 4.47
CA GLU A 123 6.09 1.49 4.86
C GLU A 123 6.94 1.40 3.60
N ILE A 124 7.82 2.37 3.39
CA ILE A 124 8.86 2.31 2.35
C ILE A 124 10.16 2.08 3.08
N ALA A 125 10.75 0.90 2.93
CA ALA A 125 11.85 0.48 3.80
C ALA A 125 12.92 -0.35 3.07
N TYR A 126 14.15 -0.25 3.55
CA TYR A 126 15.21 -1.19 3.28
C TYR A 126 15.42 -2.09 4.52
N ASN A 127 15.36 -3.39 4.31
CA ASN A 127 15.63 -4.39 5.35
C ASN A 127 16.85 -5.24 4.93
N PRO A 128 18.00 -5.12 5.62
CA PRO A 128 19.22 -5.87 5.25
C PRO A 128 19.11 -7.39 5.45
N TYR A 129 18.05 -7.85 6.12
CA TYR A 129 17.80 -9.27 6.38
C TYR A 129 16.74 -9.88 5.45
N LEU A 130 16.22 -9.08 4.52
CA LEU A 130 15.19 -9.50 3.57
C LEU A 130 15.77 -9.51 2.16
N GLU A 131 15.85 -10.68 1.58
CA GLU A 131 16.28 -10.83 0.19
C GLU A 131 15.11 -10.57 -0.76
N ILE A 132 15.37 -9.75 -1.79
CA ILE A 132 14.39 -9.38 -2.81
C ILE A 132 14.98 -9.74 -4.17
N ASP A 133 14.27 -10.57 -4.93
CA ASP A 133 14.68 -10.98 -6.27
C ASP A 133 14.58 -9.84 -7.29
N GLU A 134 14.98 -10.12 -8.55
CA GLU A 134 14.93 -9.14 -9.65
C GLU A 134 13.50 -8.69 -9.95
N MET A 135 12.50 -9.52 -9.67
CA MET A 135 11.07 -9.24 -9.88
C MET A 135 10.44 -8.47 -8.72
N GLY A 136 11.17 -8.26 -7.61
CA GLY A 136 10.68 -7.59 -6.41
C GLY A 136 9.95 -8.51 -5.43
N ASN A 137 10.07 -9.82 -5.57
CA ASN A 137 9.50 -10.77 -4.62
C ASN A 137 10.45 -10.98 -3.44
N VAL A 138 9.88 -11.17 -2.27
CA VAL A 138 10.62 -11.67 -1.11
C VAL A 138 10.92 -13.15 -1.32
N VAL A 139 12.17 -13.57 -1.21
CA VAL A 139 12.66 -14.93 -1.41
C VAL A 139 13.36 -15.48 -0.18
#